data_d5e706158e111e310b5b5820676bdf18
#
_entry.id   d5e706158e111e310b5b5820676bdf18
#
_cell.length_a   1.000
_cell.length_b   1.000
_cell.length_c   1.000
_cell.angle_alpha   90.00
_cell.angle_beta   90.00
_cell.angle_gamma   90.00
#
_symmetry.space_group_name_H-M   'P 1'
#
loop_
_entity.id
_entity.type
_entity.pdbx_description
1 polymer ?
#
loop_
_entity_poly.entity_id
_entity_poly.type
_entity_poly.pdbx_seq_one_letter_code
_entity_poly.pdbx_strand_id
1 'polypeptide(L)'
;MTPVMQNPLKIIDVVDWGIIPTMLEGESHISGRLLSRRPDRSSETGLWICTPGKWFCHVTSDEFCHFLAGRCTYVHESGDVIEVFPDTAAFFPKDWKGTCTVHETIKKVYMIR
;
A
#
# COMPACT_ATOMS: atom_id res chain seq x y z
N MET A 1 -16.30 20.71 2.34
CA MET A 1 -16.61 19.51 1.54
C MET A 1 -15.94 18.30 2.18
N THR A 2 -16.66 17.19 2.31
CA THR A 2 -16.12 15.95 2.83
C THR A 2 -15.53 15.12 1.67
N PRO A 3 -14.23 14.81 1.68
CA PRO A 3 -13.65 13.92 0.67
C PRO A 3 -14.30 12.54 0.72
N VAL A 4 -14.71 12.03 -0.44
CA VAL A 4 -15.36 10.73 -0.55
C VAL A 4 -14.82 9.98 -1.76
N MET A 5 -14.62 8.67 -1.62
CA MET A 5 -14.23 7.78 -2.70
C MET A 5 -15.24 6.65 -2.79
N GLN A 6 -16.06 6.65 -3.84
CA GLN A 6 -17.09 5.63 -4.05
C GLN A 6 -16.51 4.41 -4.75
N ASN A 7 -16.86 3.21 -4.28
CA ASN A 7 -16.45 1.95 -4.88
C ASN A 7 -14.95 1.89 -5.19
N PRO A 8 -14.07 2.06 -4.17
CA PRO A 8 -12.63 2.14 -4.43
C PRO A 8 -12.06 0.91 -5.15
N LEU A 9 -12.68 -0.26 -4.98
CA LEU A 9 -12.26 -1.46 -5.71
C LEU A 9 -12.38 -1.30 -7.24
N LYS A 10 -13.34 -0.49 -7.70
CA LYS A 10 -13.62 -0.31 -9.14
C LYS A 10 -12.99 0.93 -9.76
N ILE A 11 -12.27 1.72 -8.98
CA ILE A 11 -11.64 2.93 -9.49
C ILE A 11 -10.50 2.55 -10.42
N ILE A 12 -10.50 3.13 -11.64
CA ILE A 12 -9.45 2.97 -12.64
C ILE A 12 -8.81 4.31 -13.01
N ASP A 13 -9.38 5.42 -12.58
CA ASP A 13 -8.85 6.76 -12.79
C ASP A 13 -7.82 7.04 -11.72
N VAL A 14 -6.57 6.70 -12.00
CA VAL A 14 -5.45 6.77 -11.05
C VAL A 14 -4.26 7.50 -11.67
N VAL A 15 -3.39 7.98 -10.79
CA VAL A 15 -2.13 8.62 -11.17
C VAL A 15 -1.02 7.57 -11.12
N ASP A 16 -0.15 7.59 -12.13
CA ASP A 16 1.05 6.76 -12.15
C ASP A 16 2.08 7.37 -11.20
N TRP A 17 2.52 6.57 -10.22
CA TRP A 17 3.53 6.97 -9.24
C TRP A 17 4.88 6.31 -9.48
N GLY A 18 5.03 5.59 -10.59
CA GLY A 18 6.31 5.00 -11.00
C GLY A 18 6.58 3.62 -10.41
N ILE A 19 7.84 3.25 -10.38
CA ILE A 19 8.30 1.95 -9.90
C ILE A 19 8.76 2.10 -8.45
N ILE A 20 8.50 1.07 -7.63
CA ILE A 20 9.03 1.00 -6.26
C ILE A 20 10.57 1.13 -6.34
N PRO A 21 11.18 2.07 -5.60
CA PRO A 21 12.62 2.31 -5.69
C PRO A 21 13.49 1.24 -5.03
N THR A 22 12.92 0.39 -4.18
CA THR A 22 13.65 -0.61 -3.38
C THR A 22 13.44 -2.04 -3.90
N MET A 23 13.30 -2.20 -5.23
CA MET A 23 13.06 -3.51 -5.83
C MET A 23 14.20 -4.48 -5.56
N LEU A 24 13.82 -5.71 -5.23
CA LEU A 24 14.71 -6.86 -5.06
C LEU A 24 14.54 -7.85 -6.22
N GLU A 25 13.29 -8.04 -6.70
CA GLU A 25 12.96 -8.93 -7.82
C GLU A 25 11.80 -8.32 -8.61
N GLY A 26 11.94 -8.26 -9.92
CA GLY A 26 10.93 -7.73 -10.83
C GLY A 26 10.80 -6.21 -10.76
N GLU A 27 9.70 -5.70 -11.28
CA GLU A 27 9.40 -4.28 -11.32
C GLU A 27 7.95 -4.03 -10.92
N SER A 28 7.73 -3.72 -9.64
CA SER A 28 6.40 -3.34 -9.16
C SER A 28 6.13 -1.89 -9.51
N HIS A 29 5.09 -1.67 -10.31
CA HIS A 29 4.59 -0.34 -10.65
C HIS A 29 3.53 0.07 -9.65
N ILE A 30 3.62 1.29 -9.15
CA ILE A 30 2.62 1.84 -8.23
C ILE A 30 1.82 2.94 -8.90
N SER A 31 0.54 2.95 -8.56
CA SER A 31 -0.41 3.98 -8.99
C SER A 31 -1.42 4.18 -7.88
N GLY A 32 -2.20 5.23 -7.98
CA GLY A 32 -3.20 5.46 -6.96
C GLY A 32 -3.91 6.79 -7.12
N ARG A 33 -4.60 7.16 -6.05
CA ARG A 33 -5.41 8.37 -6.03
C ARG A 33 -5.48 8.87 -4.58
N LEU A 34 -5.14 10.13 -4.37
CA LEU A 34 -5.29 10.73 -3.05
C LEU A 34 -6.76 10.97 -2.76
N LEU A 35 -7.16 10.69 -1.53
CA LEU A 35 -8.47 11.07 -1.00
C LEU A 35 -8.34 12.36 -0.21
N SER A 36 -7.36 12.43 0.70
CA SER A 36 -7.09 13.63 1.48
C SER A 36 -5.63 13.66 1.92
N ARG A 37 -5.12 14.87 2.12
CA ARG A 37 -3.77 15.09 2.65
C ARG A 37 -3.79 16.38 3.44
N ARG A 38 -3.22 16.37 4.64
CA ARG A 38 -3.06 17.61 5.42
C ARG A 38 -2.03 18.53 4.74
N PRO A 39 -2.21 19.86 4.79
CA PRO A 39 -1.25 20.78 4.18
C PRO A 39 0.19 20.62 4.68
N ASP A 40 0.38 20.26 5.96
CA ASP A 40 1.69 20.00 6.55
C ASP A 40 2.23 18.60 6.26
N ARG A 41 1.47 17.80 5.51
CA ARG A 41 1.77 16.41 5.13
C ARG A 41 1.91 15.46 6.32
N SER A 42 1.34 15.80 7.45
CA SER A 42 1.36 14.93 8.65
C SER A 42 0.44 13.73 8.53
N SER A 43 -0.53 13.76 7.61
CA SER A 43 -1.40 12.63 7.34
C SER A 43 -1.87 12.61 5.90
N GLU A 44 -2.16 11.42 5.41
CA GLU A 44 -2.61 11.21 4.05
C GLU A 44 -3.52 10.00 3.99
N THR A 45 -4.56 10.08 3.18
CA THR A 45 -5.43 8.94 2.88
C THR A 45 -5.57 8.80 1.37
N GLY A 46 -5.77 7.58 0.91
CA GLY A 46 -5.93 7.37 -0.51
C GLY A 46 -6.12 5.91 -0.90
N LEU A 47 -6.01 5.70 -2.20
CA LEU A 47 -6.03 4.40 -2.87
C LEU A 47 -4.64 4.13 -3.42
N TRP A 48 -4.12 2.91 -3.22
CA TRP A 48 -2.79 2.51 -3.66
C TRP A 48 -2.86 1.17 -4.37
N ILE A 49 -2.24 1.09 -5.54
CA ILE A 49 -2.22 -0.09 -6.39
C ILE A 49 -0.76 -0.44 -6.66
N CYS A 50 -0.41 -1.73 -6.56
CA CYS A 50 0.95 -2.20 -6.78
C CYS A 50 0.94 -3.50 -7.56
N THR A 51 1.66 -3.54 -8.68
CA THR A 51 1.79 -4.73 -9.51
C THR A 51 2.81 -5.71 -8.93
N PRO A 52 2.83 -6.98 -9.41
CA PRO A 52 3.72 -8.01 -8.84
C PRO A 52 5.20 -7.64 -8.83
N GLY A 53 5.90 -8.19 -7.85
CA GLY A 53 7.33 -8.01 -7.63
C GLY A 53 7.67 -8.16 -6.15
N LYS A 54 8.96 -8.13 -5.84
CA LYS A 54 9.45 -8.21 -4.46
C LYS A 54 10.32 -7.00 -4.16
N TRP A 55 10.09 -6.37 -3.03
CA TRP A 55 10.80 -5.14 -2.66
C TRP A 55 10.98 -5.02 -1.14
N PHE A 56 12.00 -4.26 -0.77
CA PHE A 56 12.25 -3.92 0.63
C PHE A 56 11.27 -2.83 1.05
N CYS A 57 10.64 -3.03 2.20
CA CYS A 57 9.62 -2.13 2.74
C CYS A 57 10.09 -1.52 4.05
N HIS A 58 10.15 -0.19 4.10
CA HIS A 58 10.37 0.56 5.32
C HIS A 58 9.20 1.54 5.49
N VAL A 59 8.38 1.28 6.48
CA VAL A 59 7.21 2.12 6.78
C VAL A 59 7.69 3.30 7.62
N THR A 60 7.56 4.51 7.09
CA THR A 60 8.11 5.72 7.73
C THR A 60 7.14 6.49 8.61
N SER A 61 5.86 6.12 8.56
CA SER A 61 4.78 6.67 9.40
C SER A 61 3.83 5.54 9.72
N ASP A 62 3.06 5.67 10.81
CA ASP A 62 2.01 4.70 11.09
C ASP A 62 1.06 4.59 9.91
N GLU A 63 0.79 3.37 9.48
CA GLU A 63 -0.07 3.12 8.33
C GLU A 63 -1.15 2.09 8.66
N PHE A 64 -2.42 2.49 8.52
CA PHE A 64 -3.54 1.57 8.50
C PHE A 64 -3.96 1.34 7.06
N CYS A 65 -4.20 0.10 6.67
CA CYS A 65 -4.68 -0.20 5.33
C CYS A 65 -5.70 -1.33 5.32
N HIS A 66 -6.60 -1.24 4.32
CA HIS A 66 -7.57 -2.28 4.02
C HIS A 66 -7.34 -2.72 2.58
N PHE A 67 -6.90 -3.96 2.40
CA PHE A 67 -6.63 -4.55 1.09
C PHE A 67 -7.94 -5.01 0.48
N LEU A 68 -8.24 -4.50 -0.72
CA LEU A 68 -9.49 -4.76 -1.43
C LEU A 68 -9.35 -5.88 -2.45
N ALA A 69 -8.16 -6.03 -3.04
CA ALA A 69 -7.90 -7.00 -4.11
C ALA A 69 -6.46 -7.41 -4.11
N GLY A 70 -6.19 -8.57 -4.71
CA GLY A 70 -4.84 -9.10 -4.89
C GLY A 70 -4.33 -9.86 -3.68
N ARG A 71 -3.09 -10.34 -3.80
CA ARG A 71 -2.42 -11.08 -2.74
C ARG A 71 -0.97 -10.65 -2.63
N CYS A 72 -0.49 -10.52 -1.40
CA CYS A 72 0.92 -10.27 -1.13
C CYS A 72 1.34 -10.89 0.20
N THR A 73 2.65 -11.03 0.38
CA THR A 73 3.25 -11.55 1.60
C THR A 73 4.26 -10.53 2.12
N TYR A 74 4.08 -10.12 3.36
CA TYR A 74 5.07 -9.30 4.07
C TYR A 74 5.85 -10.21 5.00
N VAL A 75 7.17 -10.04 5.03
CA VAL A 75 8.04 -10.74 5.98
C VAL A 75 8.81 -9.69 6.77
N HIS A 76 8.52 -9.57 8.06
CA HIS A 76 9.19 -8.65 8.96
C HIS A 76 10.64 -9.10 9.22
N GLU A 77 11.52 -8.19 9.60
CA GLU A 77 12.90 -8.49 9.97
C GLU A 77 13.02 -9.62 11.01
N SER A 78 12.05 -9.71 11.91
CA SER A 78 12.00 -10.78 12.93
C SER A 78 11.69 -12.16 12.36
N GLY A 79 11.23 -12.25 11.13
CA GLY A 79 10.78 -13.46 10.49
C GLY A 79 9.26 -13.65 10.52
N ASP A 80 8.51 -12.77 11.21
CA ASP A 80 7.06 -12.83 11.22
C ASP A 80 6.52 -12.63 9.81
N VAL A 81 5.56 -13.47 9.41
CA VAL A 81 4.96 -13.47 8.08
C VAL A 81 3.52 -12.97 8.16
N ILE A 82 3.17 -12.04 7.29
CA ILE A 82 1.81 -11.52 7.15
C ILE A 82 1.33 -11.90 5.75
N GLU A 83 0.35 -12.79 5.66
CA GLU A 83 -0.30 -13.16 4.40
C GLU A 83 -1.49 -12.23 4.17
N VAL A 84 -1.52 -11.59 3.01
CA VAL A 84 -2.58 -10.63 2.65
C VAL A 84 -3.43 -11.21 1.53
N PHE A 85 -4.72 -11.26 1.77
CA PHE A 85 -5.76 -11.66 0.84
C PHE A 85 -6.77 -10.53 0.69
N PRO A 86 -7.67 -10.59 -0.30
CA PRO A 86 -8.76 -9.61 -0.39
C PRO A 86 -9.54 -9.53 0.93
N ASP A 87 -9.88 -8.30 1.33
CA ASP A 87 -10.58 -8.00 2.57
C ASP A 87 -9.74 -8.27 3.83
N THR A 88 -8.45 -7.95 3.76
CA THR A 88 -7.54 -7.98 4.90
C THR A 88 -7.29 -6.55 5.37
N ALA A 89 -7.42 -6.30 6.68
CA ALA A 89 -6.99 -5.05 7.28
C ALA A 89 -5.65 -5.27 8.00
N ALA A 90 -4.74 -4.31 7.91
CA ALA A 90 -3.44 -4.39 8.56
C ALA A 90 -3.00 -3.04 9.09
N PHE A 91 -2.22 -3.06 10.16
CA PHE A 91 -1.59 -1.87 10.72
C PHE A 91 -0.08 -2.07 10.76
N PHE A 92 0.65 -1.14 10.16
CA PHE A 92 2.11 -1.13 10.16
C PHE A 92 2.58 0.05 10.99
N PRO A 93 3.23 -0.17 12.13
CA PRO A 93 3.76 0.93 12.93
C PRO A 93 4.94 1.60 12.23
N LYS A 94 5.17 2.85 12.55
CA LYS A 94 6.36 3.58 12.11
C LYS A 94 7.62 2.74 12.36
N ASP A 95 8.53 2.74 11.39
CA ASP A 95 9.80 2.00 11.40
C ASP A 95 9.66 0.47 11.25
N TRP A 96 8.46 -0.01 10.88
CA TRP A 96 8.31 -1.39 10.46
C TRP A 96 9.19 -1.64 9.22
N LYS A 97 10.02 -2.67 9.26
CA LYS A 97 10.94 -3.04 8.17
C LYS A 97 10.81 -4.51 7.83
N GLY A 98 10.84 -4.79 6.54
CA GLY A 98 10.78 -6.14 6.04
C GLY A 98 10.72 -6.15 4.52
N THR A 99 10.23 -7.25 3.96
CA THR A 99 10.03 -7.38 2.51
C THR A 99 8.55 -7.53 2.21
N CYS A 100 8.17 -7.12 1.02
CA CYS A 100 6.84 -7.36 0.48
C CYS A 100 7.00 -8.08 -0.86
N THR A 101 6.32 -9.21 -1.02
CA THR A 101 6.20 -9.90 -2.30
C THR A 101 4.77 -9.80 -2.76
N VAL A 102 4.54 -9.07 -3.84
CA VAL A 102 3.22 -8.94 -4.45
C VAL A 102 3.07 -10.06 -5.47
N HIS A 103 2.13 -10.97 -5.22
CA HIS A 103 1.87 -12.13 -6.09
C HIS A 103 0.84 -11.78 -7.16
N GLU A 104 -0.22 -11.09 -6.77
CA GLU A 104 -1.27 -10.60 -7.65
C GLU A 104 -1.44 -9.12 -7.35
N THR A 105 -1.65 -8.30 -8.37
CA THR A 105 -1.78 -6.84 -8.22
C THR A 105 -2.66 -6.51 -7.03
N ILE A 106 -2.11 -5.81 -6.05
CA ILE A 106 -2.84 -5.40 -4.86
C ILE A 106 -3.46 -4.03 -5.05
N LYS A 107 -4.61 -3.86 -4.42
CA LYS A 107 -5.34 -2.61 -4.37
C LYS A 107 -5.81 -2.42 -2.94
N LYS A 108 -5.40 -1.31 -2.32
CA LYS A 108 -5.73 -1.04 -0.93
C LYS A 108 -6.13 0.42 -0.75
N VAL A 109 -6.99 0.67 0.23
CA VAL A 109 -7.20 2.00 0.78
C VAL A 109 -6.33 2.12 2.02
N TYR A 110 -5.77 3.30 2.26
CA TYR A 110 -4.81 3.50 3.33
C TYR A 110 -4.97 4.84 4.01
N MET A 111 -4.46 4.90 5.24
CA MET A 111 -4.24 6.13 5.98
C MET A 111 -2.85 6.06 6.62
N ILE A 112 -2.06 7.09 6.41
CA ILE A 112 -0.76 7.26 7.08
C ILE A 112 -0.78 8.54 7.91
N ARG A 113 -0.10 8.48 9.04
CA ARG A 113 -0.02 9.65 9.92
C ARG A 113 1.18 9.59 10.87
#